data_130a1faeb3381a53a9813998b8da40e2
#
_entry.id   130a1faeb3381a53a9813998b8da40e2
#
_cell.length_a   1.000
_cell.length_b   1.000
_cell.length_c   1.000
_cell.angle_alpha   90.00
_cell.angle_beta   90.00
_cell.angle_gamma   90.00
#
_symmetry.space_group_name_H-M   'P 1'
#
loop_
_entity.id
_entity.type
_entity.pdbx_description
1 polymer ?
#
loop_
_entity_poly.entity_id
_entity_poly.type
_entity_poly.pdbx_seq_one_letter_code
_entity_poly.pdbx_strand_id
1 'polypeptide(L)'
;MDEKKIIIDRAVLVGLNADCFTPEETSSEKTLDELEALLETAGGECVGKVLQNRHTPDPHSFIGEGKADEVRQMVQNGGANLVIFDNDLTPSQLRALEDLMKTPVLDRSALILDIFAQRARTREGKLQVELAQYQYYLPRLTVWNEEMGRLGGGIGTRGPGETQLETDRRYIRSRIQKLREELAEVRKVRAVQRQRRIKNSVPVVALVGYTNAGKSTLLNLLTGADIPANNRLFDTLDTTTRQLTLS
;
A
#
# COMPACT_ATOMS: atom_id res chain seq x y z
N MET A 1 -0.46 20.56 27.79
CA MET A 1 0.27 19.94 26.67
C MET A 1 -0.23 18.51 26.62
N ASP A 2 -1.23 18.25 25.75
CA ASP A 2 -1.73 16.88 25.60
C ASP A 2 -0.64 16.05 24.88
N GLU A 3 -0.08 15.12 25.59
CA GLU A 3 0.74 14.06 24.98
C GLU A 3 -0.16 13.32 23.98
N LYS A 4 0.07 13.55 22.70
CA LYS A 4 -0.51 12.70 21.64
C LYS A 4 -0.07 11.29 21.91
N LYS A 5 -0.95 10.49 22.50
CA LYS A 5 -0.77 9.04 22.64
C LYS A 5 -0.52 8.50 21.22
N ILE A 6 0.71 8.09 20.95
CA ILE A 6 1.04 7.40 19.71
C ILE A 6 0.28 6.08 19.77
N ILE A 7 -0.79 5.97 19.02
CA ILE A 7 -1.50 4.71 18.87
C ILE A 7 -0.66 3.89 17.90
N ILE A 8 -0.02 2.85 18.40
CA ILE A 8 0.70 1.87 17.57
C ILE A 8 -0.35 0.92 17.01
N ASP A 9 -0.40 0.79 15.69
CA ASP A 9 -1.27 -0.18 15.05
C ASP A 9 -0.79 -1.60 15.35
N ARG A 10 -1.69 -2.40 15.91
CA ARG A 10 -1.44 -3.80 16.27
C ARG A 10 -2.25 -4.68 15.33
N ALA A 11 -1.58 -5.48 14.52
CA ALA A 11 -2.21 -6.22 13.45
C ALA A 11 -2.09 -7.73 13.58
N VAL A 12 -3.14 -8.44 13.14
CA VAL A 12 -3.08 -9.85 12.80
C VAL A 12 -2.81 -9.97 11.31
N LEU A 13 -1.79 -10.75 10.94
CA LEU A 13 -1.41 -10.98 9.56
C LEU A 13 -2.05 -12.28 9.04
N VAL A 14 -2.66 -12.21 7.86
CA VAL A 14 -3.40 -13.33 7.27
C VAL A 14 -2.90 -13.60 5.86
N GLY A 15 -2.62 -14.87 5.55
CA GLY A 15 -2.25 -15.32 4.22
C GLY A 15 -3.13 -16.48 3.76
N LEU A 16 -3.40 -16.53 2.47
CA LEU A 16 -4.05 -17.65 1.81
C LEU A 16 -3.12 -18.25 0.77
N ASN A 17 -2.97 -19.57 0.83
CA ASN A 17 -2.40 -20.38 -0.23
C ASN A 17 -3.52 -21.15 -0.91
N ALA A 18 -3.66 -21.04 -2.23
CA ALA A 18 -4.66 -21.76 -3.00
C ALA A 18 -4.04 -22.43 -4.24
N ASP A 19 -4.56 -23.60 -4.61
CA ASP A 19 -4.02 -24.37 -5.75
C ASP A 19 -4.13 -23.64 -7.09
N CYS A 20 -5.07 -22.68 -7.18
CA CYS A 20 -5.28 -21.87 -8.37
C CYS A 20 -4.40 -20.62 -8.47
N PHE A 21 -3.60 -20.34 -7.44
CA PHE A 21 -2.74 -19.14 -7.41
C PHE A 21 -1.45 -19.35 -8.19
N THR A 22 -0.95 -18.27 -8.78
CA THR A 22 0.43 -18.21 -9.27
C THR A 22 1.42 -18.15 -8.10
N PRO A 23 2.72 -18.45 -8.32
CA PRO A 23 3.72 -18.34 -7.26
C PRO A 23 3.76 -16.97 -6.59
N GLU A 24 3.46 -15.90 -7.34
CA GLU A 24 3.44 -14.51 -6.85
C GLU A 24 2.19 -14.19 -6.00
N GLU A 25 1.09 -14.91 -6.22
CA GLU A 25 -0.16 -14.73 -5.48
C GLU A 25 -0.23 -15.60 -4.22
N THR A 26 0.63 -16.62 -4.13
CA THR A 26 0.62 -17.61 -3.07
C THR A 26 1.25 -17.06 -1.79
N SER A 27 0.50 -17.08 -0.69
CA SER A 27 1.05 -16.77 0.63
C SER A 27 1.75 -17.98 1.24
N SER A 28 2.80 -17.73 1.98
CA SER A 28 3.62 -18.69 2.71
C SER A 28 4.07 -18.10 4.05
N GLU A 29 4.68 -18.89 4.91
CA GLU A 29 5.31 -18.37 6.13
C GLU A 29 6.35 -17.28 5.82
N LYS A 30 7.13 -17.46 4.75
CA LYS A 30 8.13 -16.46 4.33
C LYS A 30 7.51 -15.14 3.88
N THR A 31 6.40 -15.18 3.14
CA THR A 31 5.72 -13.96 2.71
C THR A 31 5.03 -13.26 3.87
N LEU A 32 4.54 -14.01 4.86
CA LEU A 32 4.02 -13.47 6.10
C LEU A 32 5.13 -12.86 6.98
N ASP A 33 6.34 -13.42 6.98
CA ASP A 33 7.50 -12.81 7.65
C ASP A 33 7.91 -11.50 6.97
N GLU A 34 7.85 -11.45 5.64
CA GLU A 34 8.06 -10.20 4.89
C GLU A 34 6.96 -9.18 5.19
N LEU A 35 5.70 -9.61 5.26
CA LEU A 35 4.57 -8.72 5.61
C LEU A 35 4.72 -8.14 7.04
N GLU A 36 5.22 -8.92 7.99
CA GLU A 36 5.56 -8.44 9.33
C GLU A 36 6.65 -7.36 9.27
N ALA A 37 7.72 -7.59 8.52
CA ALA A 37 8.77 -6.58 8.35
C ALA A 37 8.26 -5.30 7.66
N LEU A 38 7.26 -5.41 6.77
CA LEU A 38 6.56 -4.26 6.20
C LEU A 38 5.73 -3.52 7.25
N LEU A 39 4.99 -4.24 8.07
CA LEU A 39 4.21 -3.67 9.19
C LEU A 39 5.12 -2.92 10.17
N GLU A 40 6.24 -3.51 10.57
CA GLU A 40 7.26 -2.84 11.41
C GLU A 40 7.82 -1.58 10.74
N THR A 41 8.02 -1.62 9.41
CA THR A 41 8.47 -0.43 8.66
C THR A 41 7.43 0.68 8.67
N ALA A 42 6.15 0.35 8.68
CA ALA A 42 5.05 1.29 8.85
C ALA A 42 4.90 1.79 10.31
N GLY A 43 5.54 1.14 11.26
CA GLY A 43 5.49 1.47 12.69
C GLY A 43 4.46 0.69 13.49
N GLY A 44 3.90 -0.39 12.95
CA GLY A 44 2.96 -1.28 13.61
C GLY A 44 3.62 -2.48 14.28
N GLU A 45 2.83 -3.25 15.02
CA GLU A 45 3.24 -4.47 15.72
C GLU A 45 2.41 -5.67 15.27
N CYS A 46 3.06 -6.81 15.03
CA CYS A 46 2.40 -8.07 14.73
C CYS A 46 1.92 -8.76 16.01
N VAL A 47 0.62 -9.05 16.10
CA VAL A 47 0.01 -9.79 17.20
C VAL A 47 0.01 -11.29 16.94
N GLY A 48 -0.10 -11.68 15.66
CA GLY A 48 -0.07 -13.07 15.26
C GLY A 48 -0.20 -13.23 13.75
N LYS A 49 0.15 -14.42 13.27
CA LYS A 49 0.10 -14.80 11.86
C LYS A 49 -0.82 -15.98 11.66
N VAL A 50 -1.60 -15.94 10.61
CA VAL A 50 -2.54 -17.00 10.23
C VAL A 50 -2.34 -17.33 8.75
N LEU A 51 -2.01 -18.58 8.44
CA LEU A 51 -1.94 -19.08 7.08
C LEU A 51 -3.06 -20.11 6.87
N GLN A 52 -3.81 -19.97 5.79
CA GLN A 52 -4.80 -20.95 5.39
C GLN A 52 -4.41 -21.58 4.05
N ASN A 53 -4.54 -22.91 3.94
CA ASN A 53 -4.43 -23.62 2.67
C ASN A 53 -5.83 -24.03 2.21
N ARG A 54 -6.17 -23.78 0.94
CA ARG A 54 -7.44 -24.17 0.31
C ARG A 54 -7.22 -24.56 -1.14
N HIS A 55 -8.19 -25.23 -1.74
CA HIS A 55 -8.19 -25.48 -3.19
C HIS A 55 -8.48 -24.19 -3.97
N THR A 56 -9.45 -23.40 -3.48
CA THR A 56 -9.84 -22.12 -4.10
C THR A 56 -10.17 -21.08 -3.01
N PRO A 57 -9.91 -19.79 -3.26
CA PRO A 57 -10.37 -18.73 -2.38
C PRO A 57 -11.89 -18.74 -2.27
N ASP A 58 -12.41 -18.29 -1.13
CA ASP A 58 -13.83 -18.04 -1.01
C ASP A 58 -14.21 -16.79 -1.84
N PRO A 59 -15.22 -16.85 -2.71
CA PRO A 59 -15.60 -15.71 -3.53
C PRO A 59 -16.05 -14.48 -2.74
N HIS A 60 -16.65 -14.70 -1.56
CA HIS A 60 -17.19 -13.62 -0.73
C HIS A 60 -16.23 -13.14 0.34
N SER A 61 -15.68 -14.06 1.13
CA SER A 61 -14.84 -13.75 2.30
C SER A 61 -13.35 -14.04 2.10
N PHE A 62 -12.94 -14.46 0.90
CA PHE A 62 -11.56 -14.82 0.54
C PHE A 62 -11.02 -16.04 1.32
N ILE A 63 -11.11 -16.03 2.66
CA ILE A 63 -10.81 -17.16 3.55
C ILE A 63 -12.12 -17.84 4.01
N GLY A 64 -12.03 -19.07 4.54
CA GLY A 64 -13.23 -19.77 5.05
C GLY A 64 -13.78 -19.10 6.32
N GLU A 65 -15.10 -19.19 6.53
CA GLU A 65 -15.77 -18.60 7.70
C GLU A 65 -15.15 -19.02 9.04
N GLY A 66 -14.85 -20.31 9.22
CA GLY A 66 -14.18 -20.79 10.44
C GLY A 66 -12.80 -20.19 10.65
N LYS A 67 -12.06 -19.90 9.57
CA LYS A 67 -10.76 -19.21 9.66
C LYS A 67 -10.96 -17.71 9.96
N ALA A 68 -11.99 -17.10 9.41
CA ALA A 68 -12.35 -15.72 9.74
C ALA A 68 -12.72 -15.56 11.23
N ASP A 69 -13.44 -16.54 11.80
CA ASP A 69 -13.75 -16.57 13.24
C ASP A 69 -12.48 -16.75 14.11
N GLU A 70 -11.54 -17.58 13.68
CA GLU A 70 -10.25 -17.75 14.34
C GLU A 70 -9.47 -16.41 14.37
N VAL A 71 -9.38 -15.74 13.23
CA VAL A 71 -8.74 -14.41 13.13
C VAL A 71 -9.45 -13.40 14.03
N ARG A 72 -10.80 -13.37 14.03
CA ARG A 72 -11.59 -12.48 14.90
C ARG A 72 -11.28 -12.72 16.38
N GLN A 73 -11.20 -13.98 16.82
CA GLN A 73 -10.84 -14.31 18.20
C GLN A 73 -9.41 -13.87 18.52
N MET A 74 -8.48 -14.03 17.59
CA MET A 74 -7.09 -13.58 17.76
C MET A 74 -7.01 -12.05 17.88
N VAL A 75 -7.77 -11.31 17.08
CA VAL A 75 -7.89 -9.84 17.18
C VAL A 75 -8.38 -9.43 18.56
N GLN A 76 -9.47 -10.05 19.04
CA GLN A 76 -10.07 -9.72 20.34
C GLN A 76 -9.13 -10.05 21.51
N ASN A 77 -8.57 -11.26 21.52
CA ASN A 77 -7.70 -11.73 22.60
C ASN A 77 -6.33 -11.04 22.62
N GLY A 78 -5.80 -10.71 21.43
CA GLY A 78 -4.51 -10.04 21.27
C GLY A 78 -4.60 -8.53 21.38
N GLY A 79 -5.79 -7.93 21.42
CA GLY A 79 -5.99 -6.48 21.41
C GLY A 79 -5.47 -5.84 20.12
N ALA A 80 -5.60 -6.54 18.98
CA ALA A 80 -5.30 -5.98 17.68
C ALA A 80 -6.40 -5.01 17.24
N ASN A 81 -6.05 -3.97 16.50
CA ASN A 81 -6.96 -2.97 15.94
C ASN A 81 -7.03 -3.03 14.41
N LEU A 82 -6.30 -3.97 13.79
CA LEU A 82 -6.15 -4.08 12.36
C LEU A 82 -5.94 -5.54 11.95
N VAL A 83 -6.41 -5.92 10.76
CA VAL A 83 -6.07 -7.18 10.09
C VAL A 83 -5.46 -6.88 8.74
N ILE A 84 -4.33 -7.52 8.41
CA ILE A 84 -3.64 -7.30 7.13
C ILE A 84 -3.52 -8.62 6.38
N PHE A 85 -4.03 -8.63 5.16
CA PHE A 85 -3.92 -9.75 4.24
C PHE A 85 -2.66 -9.62 3.37
N ASP A 86 -1.94 -10.71 3.24
CA ASP A 86 -0.77 -10.81 2.36
C ASP A 86 -1.16 -10.80 0.87
N ASN A 87 -2.35 -11.31 0.58
CA ASN A 87 -2.93 -11.35 -0.76
C ASN A 87 -3.70 -10.07 -1.07
N ASP A 88 -3.82 -9.73 -2.37
CA ASP A 88 -4.68 -8.64 -2.81
C ASP A 88 -6.17 -9.03 -2.67
N LEU A 89 -6.97 -8.11 -2.14
CA LEU A 89 -8.40 -8.29 -1.92
C LEU A 89 -9.22 -7.45 -2.90
N THR A 90 -10.30 -8.04 -3.41
CA THR A 90 -11.31 -7.25 -4.10
C THR A 90 -12.06 -6.34 -3.12
N PRO A 91 -12.64 -5.22 -3.59
CA PRO A 91 -13.41 -4.31 -2.71
C PRO A 91 -14.56 -5.01 -1.96
N SER A 92 -15.22 -5.99 -2.60
CA SER A 92 -16.30 -6.77 -1.99
C SER A 92 -15.79 -7.72 -0.89
N GLN A 93 -14.66 -8.38 -1.13
CA GLN A 93 -14.04 -9.27 -0.13
C GLN A 93 -13.54 -8.48 1.09
N LEU A 94 -12.89 -7.34 0.85
CA LEU A 94 -12.41 -6.48 1.93
C LEU A 94 -13.56 -6.09 2.86
N ARG A 95 -14.68 -5.63 2.31
CA ARG A 95 -15.86 -5.29 3.08
C ARG A 95 -16.46 -6.48 3.83
N ALA A 96 -16.62 -7.62 3.14
CA ALA A 96 -17.15 -8.83 3.77
C ALA A 96 -16.29 -9.26 4.98
N LEU A 97 -14.97 -9.15 4.85
CA LEU A 97 -14.03 -9.43 5.93
C LEU A 97 -14.13 -8.43 7.08
N GLU A 98 -14.25 -7.12 6.80
CA GLU A 98 -14.48 -6.10 7.83
C GLU A 98 -15.77 -6.36 8.59
N ASP A 99 -16.84 -6.74 7.87
CA ASP A 99 -18.12 -7.08 8.48
C ASP A 99 -18.06 -8.34 9.35
N LEU A 100 -17.31 -9.36 8.93
CA LEU A 100 -17.11 -10.59 9.70
C LEU A 100 -16.23 -10.39 10.92
N MET A 101 -15.13 -9.64 10.77
CA MET A 101 -14.12 -9.48 11.82
C MET A 101 -14.43 -8.32 12.77
N LYS A 102 -15.29 -7.38 12.35
CA LYS A 102 -15.60 -6.13 13.07
C LYS A 102 -14.35 -5.31 13.38
N THR A 103 -13.38 -5.37 12.47
CA THR A 103 -12.06 -4.72 12.58
C THR A 103 -11.67 -4.27 11.18
N PRO A 104 -11.02 -3.11 11.02
CA PRO A 104 -10.48 -2.66 9.74
C PRO A 104 -9.59 -3.71 9.11
N VAL A 105 -9.72 -3.88 7.79
CA VAL A 105 -8.94 -4.83 7.00
C VAL A 105 -8.16 -4.08 5.93
N LEU A 106 -6.89 -4.39 5.80
CA LEU A 106 -6.02 -3.93 4.72
C LEU A 106 -5.49 -5.13 3.94
N ASP A 107 -5.09 -4.89 2.71
CA ASP A 107 -4.26 -5.83 1.94
C ASP A 107 -2.80 -5.35 1.90
N ARG A 108 -1.91 -6.22 1.39
CA ARG A 108 -0.48 -5.92 1.24
C ARG A 108 -0.25 -4.63 0.44
N SER A 109 -1.03 -4.42 -0.63
CA SER A 109 -0.93 -3.24 -1.48
C SER A 109 -1.24 -1.95 -0.74
N ALA A 110 -2.26 -1.94 0.13
CA ALA A 110 -2.58 -0.78 0.98
C ALA A 110 -1.47 -0.45 1.97
N LEU A 111 -0.90 -1.47 2.64
CA LEU A 111 0.21 -1.28 3.57
C LEU A 111 1.44 -0.69 2.89
N ILE A 112 1.80 -1.20 1.69
CA ILE A 112 2.94 -0.67 0.91
C ILE A 112 2.67 0.78 0.49
N LEU A 113 1.44 1.11 0.07
CA LEU A 113 1.08 2.49 -0.27
C LEU A 113 1.20 3.44 0.92
N ASP A 114 0.87 2.98 2.13
CA ASP A 114 1.03 3.77 3.35
C ASP A 114 2.51 4.01 3.67
N ILE A 115 3.35 2.97 3.60
CA ILE A 115 4.81 3.11 3.75
C ILE A 115 5.36 4.14 2.75
N PHE A 116 4.94 4.05 1.48
CA PHE A 116 5.38 5.00 0.46
C PHE A 116 4.89 6.42 0.74
N ALA A 117 3.68 6.60 1.26
CA ALA A 117 3.17 7.91 1.62
C ALA A 117 4.00 8.57 2.74
N GLN A 118 4.45 7.79 3.71
CA GLN A 118 5.32 8.25 4.79
C GLN A 118 6.75 8.56 4.29
N ARG A 119 7.24 7.85 3.27
CA ARG A 119 8.62 7.94 2.77
C ARG A 119 8.83 8.91 1.61
N ALA A 120 7.80 9.27 0.88
CA ALA A 120 7.87 10.18 -0.26
C ALA A 120 8.34 11.59 0.16
N ARG A 121 9.54 11.98 -0.23
CA ARG A 121 10.13 13.30 0.07
C ARG A 121 10.09 14.22 -1.13
N THR A 122 10.36 13.70 -2.32
CA THR A 122 10.37 14.50 -3.53
C THR A 122 8.95 14.84 -4.00
N ARG A 123 8.81 15.95 -4.73
CA ARG A 123 7.53 16.31 -5.35
C ARG A 123 7.01 15.19 -6.26
N GLU A 124 7.90 14.57 -7.04
CA GLU A 124 7.52 13.49 -7.93
C GLU A 124 7.06 12.25 -7.15
N GLY A 125 7.81 11.83 -6.12
CA GLY A 125 7.43 10.70 -5.27
C GLY A 125 6.07 10.92 -4.62
N LYS A 126 5.82 12.11 -4.06
CA LYS A 126 4.50 12.46 -3.48
C LYS A 126 3.37 12.37 -4.50
N LEU A 127 3.56 12.92 -5.71
CA LEU A 127 2.56 12.85 -6.77
C LEU A 127 2.30 11.41 -7.24
N GLN A 128 3.34 10.59 -7.34
CA GLN A 128 3.21 9.17 -7.72
C GLN A 128 2.45 8.37 -6.66
N VAL A 129 2.79 8.55 -5.39
CA VAL A 129 2.11 7.86 -4.28
C VAL A 129 0.65 8.32 -4.19
N GLU A 130 0.38 9.61 -4.24
CA GLU A 130 -0.98 10.14 -4.22
C GLU A 130 -1.81 9.61 -5.39
N LEU A 131 -1.24 9.55 -6.59
CA LEU A 131 -1.90 8.96 -7.75
C LEU A 131 -2.22 7.47 -7.52
N ALA A 132 -1.28 6.70 -7.00
CA ALA A 132 -1.46 5.27 -6.72
C ALA A 132 -2.53 5.05 -5.65
N GLN A 133 -2.55 5.86 -4.58
CA GLN A 133 -3.58 5.82 -3.53
C GLN A 133 -4.98 6.09 -4.11
N TYR A 134 -5.15 7.14 -4.93
CA TYR A 134 -6.46 7.42 -5.53
C TYR A 134 -6.90 6.32 -6.51
N GLN A 135 -5.97 5.71 -7.25
CA GLN A 135 -6.27 4.57 -8.12
C GLN A 135 -6.68 3.32 -7.33
N TYR A 136 -6.07 3.11 -6.17
CA TYR A 136 -6.41 2.01 -5.25
C TYR A 136 -7.77 2.24 -4.58
N TYR A 137 -8.10 3.47 -4.13
CA TYR A 137 -9.35 3.78 -3.47
C TYR A 137 -10.55 3.91 -4.40
N LEU A 138 -10.35 4.36 -5.65
CA LEU A 138 -11.45 4.62 -6.59
C LEU A 138 -12.43 3.44 -6.77
N PRO A 139 -11.98 2.18 -7.01
CA PRO A 139 -12.88 1.03 -7.09
C PRO A 139 -13.52 0.67 -5.74
N ARG A 140 -12.86 1.00 -4.63
CA ARG A 140 -13.32 0.68 -3.26
C ARG A 140 -14.41 1.61 -2.76
N LEU A 141 -14.50 2.82 -3.27
CA LEU A 141 -15.61 3.77 -2.95
C LEU A 141 -16.99 3.28 -3.37
N THR A 142 -17.09 2.40 -4.35
CA THR A 142 -18.39 1.88 -4.82
C THR A 142 -19.13 1.09 -3.78
N VAL A 143 -18.39 0.39 -2.95
CA VAL A 143 -18.92 -0.62 -2.03
C VAL A 143 -19.46 0.04 -0.76
N TRP A 144 -18.86 1.13 -0.29
CA TRP A 144 -19.22 1.82 0.96
C TRP A 144 -20.59 2.50 0.93
N ASN A 145 -21.10 2.86 -0.25
CA ASN A 145 -22.34 3.65 -0.34
C ASN A 145 -23.57 2.88 -0.82
N GLU A 146 -23.46 1.60 -1.20
CA GLU A 146 -24.63 0.78 -1.56
C GLU A 146 -25.58 0.55 -0.37
N GLU A 147 -25.07 0.56 0.85
CA GLU A 147 -25.92 0.45 2.05
C GLU A 147 -26.63 1.73 2.42
N MET A 148 -26.01 2.90 2.25
CA MET A 148 -26.69 4.17 2.49
C MET A 148 -27.79 4.43 1.45
N GLY A 149 -27.64 3.92 0.22
CA GLY A 149 -28.67 3.96 -0.81
C GLY A 149 -29.88 3.05 -0.51
N ARG A 150 -29.67 1.92 0.19
CA ARG A 150 -30.75 1.00 0.57
C ARG A 150 -31.64 1.49 1.72
N LEU A 151 -31.10 2.34 2.58
CA LEU A 151 -31.84 2.90 3.73
C LEU A 151 -32.74 4.09 3.38
N GLY A 152 -32.63 4.67 2.17
CA GLY A 152 -33.30 5.94 1.83
C GLY A 152 -34.21 5.96 0.62
N GLY A 153 -34.48 4.85 -0.10
CA GLY A 153 -35.14 4.98 -1.38
C GLY A 153 -36.21 3.95 -1.71
N GLY A 154 -37.44 4.40 -1.84
CA GLY A 154 -38.46 3.70 -2.63
C GLY A 154 -38.10 3.70 -4.12
N ILE A 155 -38.69 2.74 -4.88
CA ILE A 155 -38.52 2.55 -6.33
C ILE A 155 -38.65 3.91 -7.06
N GLY A 156 -37.54 4.45 -7.60
CA GLY A 156 -37.53 5.63 -8.49
C GLY A 156 -36.98 6.93 -7.92
N THR A 157 -36.56 7.01 -6.67
CA THR A 157 -35.93 8.21 -6.11
C THR A 157 -34.41 8.03 -6.01
N ARG A 158 -33.65 8.85 -6.74
CA ARG A 158 -32.20 9.03 -6.49
C ARG A 158 -32.05 9.56 -5.09
N GLY A 159 -31.62 8.71 -4.15
CA GLY A 159 -31.37 9.11 -2.77
C GLY A 159 -30.16 10.05 -2.67
N PRO A 160 -30.08 10.88 -1.60
CA PRO A 160 -28.95 11.80 -1.37
C PRO A 160 -27.58 11.07 -1.31
N GLY A 161 -27.55 9.75 -1.01
CA GLY A 161 -26.33 8.95 -1.02
C GLY A 161 -25.77 8.65 -2.40
N GLU A 162 -26.60 8.47 -3.44
CA GLU A 162 -26.12 8.26 -4.81
C GLU A 162 -25.45 9.50 -5.39
N THR A 163 -26.00 10.68 -5.11
CA THR A 163 -25.41 11.95 -5.57
C THR A 163 -24.08 12.25 -4.89
N GLN A 164 -23.92 11.90 -3.64
CA GLN A 164 -22.67 12.10 -2.91
C GLN A 164 -21.57 11.19 -3.44
N LEU A 165 -21.87 9.90 -3.61
CA LEU A 165 -20.93 8.93 -4.19
C LEU A 165 -20.48 9.32 -5.60
N GLU A 166 -21.41 9.74 -6.45
CA GLU A 166 -21.08 10.17 -7.80
C GLU A 166 -20.22 11.44 -7.80
N THR A 167 -20.49 12.35 -6.87
CA THR A 167 -19.68 13.54 -6.65
C THR A 167 -18.27 13.19 -6.19
N ASP A 168 -18.12 12.28 -5.22
CA ASP A 168 -16.82 11.82 -4.71
C ASP A 168 -16.02 11.09 -5.79
N ARG A 169 -16.66 10.23 -6.56
CA ARG A 169 -16.03 9.57 -7.73
C ARG A 169 -15.56 10.57 -8.78
N ARG A 170 -16.37 11.58 -9.08
CA ARG A 170 -16.02 12.64 -10.02
C ARG A 170 -14.83 13.44 -9.53
N TYR A 171 -14.85 13.80 -8.24
CA TYR A 171 -13.73 14.48 -7.59
C TYR A 171 -12.44 13.66 -7.71
N ILE A 172 -12.46 12.39 -7.34
CA ILE A 172 -11.27 11.52 -7.40
C ILE A 172 -10.79 11.32 -8.83
N ARG A 173 -11.69 11.10 -9.81
CA ARG A 173 -11.30 11.01 -11.23
C ARG A 173 -10.64 12.31 -11.72
N SER A 174 -11.19 13.45 -11.34
CA SER A 174 -10.59 14.75 -11.66
C SER A 174 -9.22 14.92 -11.02
N ARG A 175 -9.06 14.48 -9.75
CA ARG A 175 -7.78 14.52 -9.05
C ARG A 175 -6.73 13.61 -9.71
N ILE A 176 -7.11 12.38 -10.09
CA ILE A 176 -6.26 11.46 -10.85
C ILE A 176 -5.77 12.10 -12.15
N GLN A 177 -6.66 12.73 -12.91
CA GLN A 177 -6.30 13.39 -14.15
C GLN A 177 -5.30 14.54 -13.92
N LYS A 178 -5.56 15.38 -12.93
CA LYS A 178 -4.66 16.48 -12.56
C LYS A 178 -3.28 15.98 -12.14
N LEU A 179 -3.22 14.92 -11.32
CA LEU A 179 -1.96 14.31 -10.90
C LEU A 179 -1.15 13.75 -12.07
N ARG A 180 -1.82 13.15 -13.05
CA ARG A 180 -1.17 12.68 -14.29
C ARG A 180 -0.56 13.82 -15.09
N GLU A 181 -1.25 14.95 -15.19
CA GLU A 181 -0.76 16.16 -15.86
C GLU A 181 0.44 16.75 -15.13
N GLU A 182 0.37 16.88 -13.80
CA GLU A 182 1.51 17.35 -12.99
C GLU A 182 2.73 16.43 -13.11
N LEU A 183 2.55 15.10 -13.13
CA LEU A 183 3.62 14.15 -13.36
C LEU A 183 4.22 14.26 -14.77
N ALA A 184 3.40 14.52 -15.77
CA ALA A 184 3.88 14.74 -17.13
C ALA A 184 4.81 15.98 -17.22
N GLU A 185 4.46 17.06 -16.51
CA GLU A 185 5.33 18.25 -16.42
C GLU A 185 6.67 17.95 -15.72
N VAL A 186 6.63 17.20 -14.60
CA VAL A 186 7.87 16.77 -13.91
C VAL A 186 8.75 15.96 -14.86
N ARG A 187 8.17 15.04 -15.64
CA ARG A 187 8.91 14.24 -16.64
C ARG A 187 9.56 15.11 -17.72
N LYS A 188 8.87 16.15 -18.22
CA LYS A 188 9.44 17.10 -19.19
C LYS A 188 10.67 17.80 -18.61
N VAL A 189 10.57 18.31 -17.38
CA VAL A 189 11.70 18.98 -16.72
C VAL A 189 12.90 18.03 -16.58
N ARG A 190 12.65 16.78 -16.15
CA ARG A 190 13.71 15.76 -16.06
C ARG A 190 14.33 15.40 -17.41
N ALA A 191 13.52 15.34 -18.47
CA ALA A 191 14.03 15.09 -19.82
C ALA A 191 15.02 16.18 -20.25
N VAL A 192 14.72 17.46 -20.00
CA VAL A 192 15.63 18.57 -20.28
C VAL A 192 16.92 18.46 -19.47
N GLN A 193 16.84 18.14 -18.17
CA GLN A 193 18.03 17.95 -17.33
C GLN A 193 18.88 16.77 -17.79
N ARG A 194 18.25 15.68 -18.25
CA ARG A 194 18.94 14.52 -18.81
C ARG A 194 19.66 14.85 -20.08
N GLN A 195 19.03 15.60 -21.00
CA GLN A 195 19.66 16.07 -22.24
C GLN A 195 20.88 16.92 -21.96
N ARG A 196 20.84 17.81 -20.96
CA ARG A 196 22.03 18.63 -20.57
C ARG A 196 23.19 17.76 -20.11
N ARG A 197 22.94 16.71 -19.33
CA ARG A 197 23.98 15.76 -18.88
C ARG A 197 24.60 14.99 -20.05
N ILE A 198 23.77 14.52 -20.99
CA ILE A 198 24.23 13.86 -22.21
C ILE A 198 25.09 14.80 -23.04
N LYS A 199 24.64 16.06 -23.25
CA LYS A 199 25.41 17.07 -24.00
C LYS A 199 26.79 17.40 -23.36
N ASN A 200 26.86 17.33 -22.04
CA ASN A 200 28.10 17.57 -21.30
C ASN A 200 28.94 16.28 -21.11
N SER A 201 28.58 15.18 -21.79
CA SER A 201 29.29 13.88 -21.71
C SER A 201 29.49 13.35 -20.30
N VAL A 202 28.53 13.64 -19.38
CA VAL A 202 28.58 13.13 -18.02
C VAL A 202 28.02 11.69 -17.99
N PRO A 203 28.83 10.66 -17.71
CA PRO A 203 28.36 9.30 -17.60
C PRO A 203 27.42 9.15 -16.41
N VAL A 204 26.38 8.35 -16.58
CA VAL A 204 25.39 8.08 -15.52
C VAL A 204 25.35 6.58 -15.27
N VAL A 205 25.59 6.18 -14.03
CA VAL A 205 25.51 4.79 -13.58
C VAL A 205 24.27 4.64 -12.69
N ALA A 206 23.47 3.61 -12.91
CA ALA A 206 22.31 3.29 -12.08
C ALA A 206 22.59 2.05 -11.23
N LEU A 207 22.39 2.16 -9.90
CA LEU A 207 22.38 1.04 -8.98
C LEU A 207 20.95 0.47 -8.91
N VAL A 208 20.77 -0.76 -9.36
CA VAL A 208 19.47 -1.45 -9.41
C VAL A 208 19.56 -2.72 -8.57
N GLY A 209 18.49 -3.06 -7.87
CA GLY A 209 18.38 -4.27 -7.06
C GLY A 209 17.17 -4.23 -6.15
N TYR A 210 16.84 -5.36 -5.52
CA TYR A 210 15.73 -5.51 -4.59
C TYR A 210 15.82 -4.57 -3.39
N THR A 211 14.69 -4.37 -2.70
CA THR A 211 14.66 -3.66 -1.42
C THR A 211 15.61 -4.35 -0.43
N ASN A 212 16.28 -3.54 0.38
CA ASN A 212 17.26 -4.01 1.36
C ASN A 212 18.50 -4.77 0.81
N ALA A 213 18.79 -4.66 -0.49
CA ALA A 213 19.96 -5.28 -1.13
C ALA A 213 21.26 -4.46 -0.98
N GLY A 214 21.31 -3.47 -0.09
CA GLY A 214 22.49 -2.67 0.19
C GLY A 214 22.80 -1.54 -0.82
N LYS A 215 21.86 -1.18 -1.72
CA LYS A 215 22.09 -0.11 -2.72
C LYS A 215 22.49 1.23 -2.10
N SER A 216 21.77 1.66 -1.06
CA SER A 216 22.05 2.93 -0.35
C SER A 216 23.39 2.88 0.37
N THR A 217 23.72 1.75 0.98
CA THR A 217 25.03 1.52 1.62
C THR A 217 26.17 1.62 0.61
N LEU A 218 26.02 0.97 -0.55
CA LEU A 218 27.01 1.03 -1.63
C LEU A 218 27.17 2.46 -2.17
N LEU A 219 26.05 3.18 -2.37
CA LEU A 219 26.08 4.56 -2.82
C LEU A 219 26.81 5.46 -1.82
N ASN A 220 26.54 5.32 -0.52
CA ASN A 220 27.24 6.06 0.53
C ASN A 220 28.74 5.76 0.53
N LEU A 221 29.14 4.50 0.40
CA LEU A 221 30.53 4.09 0.36
C LEU A 221 31.27 4.70 -0.83
N LEU A 222 30.64 4.71 -2.01
CA LEU A 222 31.26 5.22 -3.23
C LEU A 222 31.33 6.75 -3.29
N THR A 223 30.38 7.45 -2.68
CA THR A 223 30.23 8.91 -2.87
C THR A 223 30.48 9.72 -1.61
N GLY A 224 30.69 9.08 -0.46
CA GLY A 224 30.80 9.75 0.84
C GLY A 224 29.49 10.45 1.26
N ALA A 225 28.34 10.08 0.65
CA ALA A 225 27.06 10.66 1.02
C ALA A 225 26.54 10.03 2.33
N ASP A 226 25.73 10.77 3.06
CA ASP A 226 25.05 10.30 4.26
C ASP A 226 23.55 10.11 3.97
N ILE A 227 23.24 9.12 3.12
CA ILE A 227 21.87 8.73 2.78
C ILE A 227 21.40 7.71 3.82
N PRO A 228 20.19 7.84 4.38
CA PRO A 228 19.65 6.84 5.29
C PRO A 228 19.71 5.44 4.66
N ALA A 229 20.40 4.51 5.30
CA ALA A 229 20.58 3.13 4.86
C ALA A 229 20.20 2.21 6.03
N ASN A 230 18.90 2.14 6.33
CA ASN A 230 18.35 1.32 7.39
C ASN A 230 18.06 -0.10 6.89
N ASN A 231 18.09 -1.07 7.78
CA ASN A 231 17.69 -2.45 7.48
C ASN A 231 16.16 -2.58 7.52
N ARG A 232 15.47 -1.84 6.64
CA ARG A 232 13.99 -1.84 6.53
C ARG A 232 13.57 -2.00 5.08
N LEU A 233 12.48 -2.73 4.87
CA LEU A 233 11.88 -2.89 3.54
C LEU A 233 11.25 -1.56 3.11
N PHE A 234 11.40 -1.22 1.82
CA PHE A 234 10.85 0.00 1.19
C PHE A 234 11.21 1.33 1.88
N ASP A 235 12.33 1.38 2.62
CA ASP A 235 12.78 2.60 3.30
C ASP A 235 13.14 3.74 2.32
N THR A 236 13.53 3.41 1.09
CA THR A 236 13.89 4.37 0.05
C THR A 236 12.93 4.26 -1.13
N LEU A 237 12.06 5.25 -1.31
CA LEU A 237 11.17 5.39 -2.46
C LEU A 237 11.79 6.27 -3.55
N ASP A 238 12.34 7.41 -3.16
CA ASP A 238 12.88 8.41 -4.08
C ASP A 238 14.27 8.02 -4.60
N THR A 239 14.50 8.22 -5.90
CA THR A 239 15.84 8.03 -6.49
C THR A 239 16.78 9.13 -6.03
N THR A 240 17.92 8.76 -5.48
CA THR A 240 18.97 9.69 -5.06
C THR A 240 20.09 9.68 -6.07
N THR A 241 20.49 10.88 -6.57
CA THR A 241 21.62 11.03 -7.47
C THR A 241 22.78 11.71 -6.74
N ARG A 242 23.99 11.18 -6.87
CA ARG A 242 25.21 11.73 -6.32
C ARG A 242 26.31 11.77 -7.39
N GLN A 243 27.22 12.71 -7.24
CA GLN A 243 28.42 12.78 -8.09
C GLN A 243 29.50 11.88 -7.49
N LEU A 244 30.11 11.06 -8.33
CA LEU A 244 31.28 10.27 -7.99
C LEU A 244 32.48 10.89 -8.68
N THR A 245 33.52 11.19 -7.92
CA THR A 245 34.84 11.64 -8.47
C THR A 245 35.77 10.43 -8.41
N LEU A 246 36.26 10.02 -9.55
CA LEU A 246 37.28 8.98 -9.64
C LEU A 246 38.66 9.68 -9.62
N SER A 247 39.49 9.30 -8.67
CA SER A 247 40.87 9.73 -8.54
C SER A 247 41.78 8.92 -9.44
#